data_4dd3f23dc1095a67c18198a9189355b3
#
_entry.id   4dd3f23dc1095a67c18198a9189355b3
#
_cell.length_a   1.000
_cell.length_b   1.000
_cell.length_c   1.000
_cell.angle_alpha   90.00
_cell.angle_beta   90.00
_cell.angle_gamma   90.00
#
_symmetry.space_group_name_H-M   'P 1'
#
loop_
_entity.id
_entity.type
_entity.pdbx_description
1 polymer ?
#
loop_
_entity_poly.entity_id
_entity_poly.type
_entity_poly.pdbx_seq_one_letter_code
_entity_poly.pdbx_strand_id
1 'polypeptide(L)'
;RIQWFCHCEKEDGIHFFYTGNVKLYDKEYDYIMNGREQNTMHLFSPDGKNIIYKEMVMTNDDYPSNMSKHVRDPKVYEKDGTYYMIQGGRDEKDRGCALLFQSADLKNWKWYDTIYPEKTFGYMWECPDLFEIDGQQIMTCCPQGVEQKGYDYQNVYQCGYFPVNFDLVNKKYEFGTFVEFDKGFDIYATQTFQDEQGRRILIGWMGIPDAEYDNDATVSYDWIHALTCQENFLLRRKAAAEPLKEMQELRKNEFHCALSEFTQWEPER
;
A
#
# COMPACT_ATOMS: atom_id res chain seq x y z
N ARG A 1 -1.86 16.55 -6.29
CA ARG A 1 -1.01 15.42 -6.69
C ARG A 1 -1.79 14.14 -6.39
N ILE A 2 -1.96 13.25 -7.36
CA ILE A 2 -2.61 11.94 -7.16
C ILE A 2 -1.60 11.07 -6.44
N GLN A 3 -1.99 10.53 -5.29
CA GLN A 3 -1.25 9.48 -4.59
C GLN A 3 -2.11 8.24 -4.65
N TRP A 4 -1.61 7.19 -5.24
CA TRP A 4 -2.16 5.84 -5.32
C TRP A 4 -3.69 5.75 -5.43
N PHE A 5 -4.17 4.91 -6.29
CA PHE A 5 -5.59 4.64 -6.45
C PHE A 5 -5.84 3.13 -6.38
N CYS A 6 -7.00 2.76 -5.88
CA CYS A 6 -7.57 1.44 -6.10
C CYS A 6 -8.74 1.54 -7.06
N HIS A 7 -9.10 0.43 -7.65
CA HIS A 7 -10.30 0.32 -8.48
C HIS A 7 -11.24 -0.76 -7.93
N CYS A 8 -12.51 -0.59 -8.21
CA CYS A 8 -13.57 -1.55 -7.98
C CYS A 8 -14.35 -1.69 -9.28
N GLU A 9 -14.32 -2.85 -9.88
CA GLU A 9 -15.07 -3.15 -11.10
C GLU A 9 -16.49 -3.54 -10.74
N LYS A 10 -17.46 -2.99 -11.49
CA LYS A 10 -18.88 -3.31 -11.37
C LYS A 10 -19.48 -3.47 -12.77
N GLU A 11 -20.73 -3.95 -12.84
CA GLU A 11 -21.43 -4.10 -14.10
C GLU A 11 -21.57 -2.77 -14.88
N ASP A 12 -21.62 -1.63 -14.18
CA ASP A 12 -21.73 -0.30 -14.77
C ASP A 12 -20.38 0.33 -15.19
N GLY A 13 -19.25 -0.25 -14.76
CA GLY A 13 -17.92 0.23 -15.09
C GLY A 13 -16.91 0.17 -13.93
N ILE A 14 -15.92 1.03 -13.98
CA ILE A 14 -14.79 1.02 -13.05
C ILE A 14 -14.85 2.27 -12.15
N HIS A 15 -14.83 2.04 -10.86
CA HIS A 15 -14.75 3.06 -9.82
C HIS A 15 -13.33 3.15 -9.30
N PHE A 16 -12.73 4.34 -9.40
CA PHE A 16 -11.38 4.60 -8.89
C PHE A 16 -11.44 5.46 -7.63
N PHE A 17 -10.68 5.06 -6.62
CA PHE A 17 -10.52 5.83 -5.38
C PHE A 17 -9.06 6.21 -5.19
N TYR A 18 -8.80 7.45 -4.80
CA TYR A 18 -7.45 7.94 -4.56
C TYR A 18 -7.42 9.09 -3.56
N THR A 19 -6.25 9.40 -3.08
CA THR A 19 -6.03 10.53 -2.18
C THR A 19 -5.76 11.82 -2.94
N GLY A 20 -6.63 12.80 -2.78
CA GLY A 20 -6.43 14.18 -3.20
C GLY A 20 -5.62 14.95 -2.15
N ASN A 21 -4.30 15.01 -2.33
CA ASN A 21 -3.42 15.68 -1.37
C ASN A 21 -3.25 17.15 -1.72
N VAL A 22 -3.49 18.03 -0.75
CA VAL A 22 -3.28 19.48 -0.84
C VAL A 22 -2.30 19.89 0.26
N LYS A 23 -1.29 20.70 -0.08
CA LYS A 23 -0.41 21.37 0.88
C LYS A 23 -0.64 22.88 0.80
N LEU A 24 -0.78 23.51 1.95
CA LEU A 24 -0.90 24.97 2.09
C LEU A 24 0.49 25.52 2.40
N TYR A 25 0.88 26.61 1.74
CA TYR A 25 2.25 27.15 1.83
C TYR A 25 2.29 28.59 2.37
N ASP A 26 1.18 29.13 2.78
CA ASP A 26 1.00 30.53 3.19
C ASP A 26 1.39 30.80 4.66
N LYS A 27 1.72 29.75 5.42
CA LYS A 27 2.09 29.80 6.84
C LYS A 27 3.13 28.74 7.15
N GLU A 28 3.78 28.88 8.31
CA GLU A 28 4.57 27.79 8.87
C GLU A 28 3.66 26.72 9.45
N TYR A 29 3.66 25.57 8.81
CA TYR A 29 2.88 24.40 9.20
C TYR A 29 3.79 23.21 9.50
N ASP A 30 3.37 22.35 10.42
CA ASP A 30 4.05 21.08 10.69
C ASP A 30 3.73 20.00 9.62
N TYR A 31 2.70 20.23 8.82
CA TYR A 31 2.19 19.29 7.82
C TYR A 31 1.79 17.91 8.37
N ILE A 32 1.59 17.80 9.67
CA ILE A 32 1.10 16.64 10.39
C ILE A 32 -0.31 16.89 10.91
N MET A 33 -0.47 17.88 11.77
CA MET A 33 -1.77 18.25 12.34
C MET A 33 -2.43 19.40 11.57
N ASN A 34 -1.66 20.15 10.79
CA ASN A 34 -2.16 21.31 10.04
C ASN A 34 -1.38 21.51 8.72
N GLY A 35 -1.86 22.44 7.87
CA GLY A 35 -1.22 22.81 6.60
C GLY A 35 -1.33 21.78 5.48
N ARG A 36 -2.10 20.73 5.68
CA ARG A 36 -2.32 19.67 4.71
C ARG A 36 -3.78 19.23 4.72
N GLU A 37 -4.26 18.82 3.55
CA GLU A 37 -5.50 18.07 3.40
C GLU A 37 -5.22 16.78 2.64
N GLN A 38 -5.81 15.69 3.08
CA GLN A 38 -5.81 14.40 2.39
C GLN A 38 -7.25 13.94 2.25
N ASN A 39 -7.83 14.29 1.12
CA ASN A 39 -9.23 14.04 0.80
C ASN A 39 -9.37 12.75 0.00
N THR A 40 -10.42 11.98 0.23
CA THR A 40 -10.72 10.81 -0.59
C THR A 40 -11.53 11.21 -1.79
N MET A 41 -11.00 10.91 -2.96
CA MET A 41 -11.60 11.21 -4.25
C MET A 41 -12.16 9.95 -4.89
N HIS A 42 -13.28 10.10 -5.59
CA HIS A 42 -13.92 9.05 -6.37
C HIS A 42 -14.05 9.49 -7.83
N LEU A 43 -13.64 8.63 -8.75
CA LEU A 43 -13.85 8.79 -10.19
C LEU A 43 -14.61 7.58 -10.71
N PHE A 44 -15.35 7.79 -11.78
CA PHE A 44 -16.03 6.70 -12.47
C PHE A 44 -15.74 6.73 -13.97
N SER A 45 -15.52 5.55 -14.52
CA SER A 45 -15.32 5.31 -15.94
C SER A 45 -16.13 4.11 -16.39
N PRO A 46 -17.00 4.22 -17.39
CA PRO A 46 -17.74 3.08 -17.91
C PRO A 46 -16.90 2.12 -18.78
N ASP A 47 -15.72 2.56 -19.21
CA ASP A 47 -14.89 1.83 -20.19
C ASP A 47 -13.41 1.77 -19.82
N GLY A 48 -13.04 2.27 -18.62
CA GLY A 48 -11.65 2.35 -18.16
C GLY A 48 -10.79 3.42 -18.85
N LYS A 49 -11.34 4.18 -19.79
CA LYS A 49 -10.62 5.18 -20.59
C LYS A 49 -11.17 6.58 -20.39
N ASN A 50 -12.49 6.71 -20.34
CA ASN A 50 -13.18 7.98 -20.25
C ASN A 50 -13.73 8.20 -18.84
N ILE A 51 -13.19 9.18 -18.13
CA ILE A 51 -13.70 9.56 -16.79
C ILE A 51 -14.92 10.46 -17.00
N ILE A 52 -16.09 10.01 -16.55
CA ILE A 52 -17.35 10.75 -16.72
C ILE A 52 -17.74 11.56 -15.49
N TYR A 53 -17.21 11.23 -14.30
CA TYR A 53 -17.27 12.12 -13.16
C TYR A 53 -16.08 11.94 -12.21
N LYS A 54 -15.85 12.97 -11.40
CA LYS A 54 -14.88 13.04 -10.35
C LYS A 54 -15.47 13.84 -9.20
N GLU A 55 -15.53 13.26 -8.02
CA GLU A 55 -16.07 13.90 -6.83
C GLU A 55 -15.19 13.63 -5.59
N MET A 56 -15.28 14.50 -4.61
CA MET A 56 -14.68 14.33 -3.31
C MET A 56 -15.71 13.66 -2.39
N VAL A 57 -15.42 12.48 -1.89
CA VAL A 57 -16.36 11.68 -1.10
C VAL A 57 -16.08 11.73 0.39
N MET A 58 -14.85 12.07 0.80
CA MET A 58 -14.49 12.35 2.19
C MET A 58 -13.38 13.40 2.26
N THR A 59 -13.37 14.16 3.35
CA THR A 59 -12.37 15.15 3.71
C THR A 59 -11.71 14.78 5.04
N ASN A 60 -10.73 15.55 5.49
CA ASN A 60 -10.17 15.34 6.82
C ASN A 60 -11.19 15.55 7.96
N ASP A 61 -12.31 16.23 7.71
CA ASP A 61 -13.36 16.43 8.72
C ASP A 61 -14.27 15.20 8.89
N ASP A 62 -14.24 14.27 7.93
CA ASP A 62 -14.97 13.01 7.98
C ASP A 62 -14.21 11.90 8.72
N TYR A 63 -12.95 12.12 9.03
CA TYR A 63 -12.11 11.16 9.75
C TYR A 63 -12.25 11.33 11.27
N PRO A 64 -11.95 10.30 12.08
CA PRO A 64 -11.98 10.40 13.54
C PRO A 64 -11.13 11.57 14.05
N SER A 65 -11.63 12.28 15.05
CA SER A 65 -11.03 13.52 15.57
C SER A 65 -9.62 13.36 16.15
N ASN A 66 -9.24 12.14 16.50
CA ASN A 66 -7.90 11.81 17.00
C ASN A 66 -6.88 11.51 15.86
N MET A 67 -7.27 11.66 14.62
CA MET A 67 -6.36 11.47 13.48
C MET A 67 -5.60 12.76 13.17
N SER A 68 -4.35 12.59 12.74
CA SER A 68 -3.59 13.66 12.09
C SER A 68 -4.16 13.97 10.70
N LYS A 69 -3.56 14.90 9.98
CA LYS A 69 -3.91 15.15 8.57
C LYS A 69 -3.38 14.07 7.61
N HIS A 70 -2.75 13.01 8.12
CA HIS A 70 -2.26 11.89 7.34
C HIS A 70 -3.24 10.72 7.41
N VAL A 71 -4.23 10.71 6.49
CA VAL A 71 -5.12 9.58 6.19
C VAL A 71 -5.17 9.46 4.69
N ARG A 72 -4.72 8.31 4.12
CA ARG A 72 -4.55 8.16 2.67
C ARG A 72 -4.58 6.72 2.19
N ASP A 73 -4.44 6.58 0.87
CA ASP A 73 -4.30 5.33 0.14
C ASP A 73 -5.51 4.40 0.31
N PRO A 74 -6.69 4.86 -0.16
CA PRO A 74 -7.91 4.08 -0.04
C PRO A 74 -7.82 2.77 -0.83
N LYS A 75 -8.25 1.68 -0.23
CA LYS A 75 -8.50 0.39 -0.89
C LYS A 75 -9.94 -0.02 -0.62
N VAL A 76 -10.69 -0.29 -1.69
CA VAL A 76 -12.11 -0.64 -1.63
C VAL A 76 -12.30 -2.11 -1.99
N TYR A 77 -13.17 -2.79 -1.26
CA TYR A 77 -13.64 -4.14 -1.56
C TYR A 77 -15.11 -4.28 -1.16
N GLU A 78 -15.78 -5.23 -1.76
CA GLU A 78 -17.16 -5.57 -1.43
C GLU A 78 -17.20 -6.86 -0.61
N LYS A 79 -18.07 -6.89 0.39
CA LYS A 79 -18.37 -8.08 1.16
C LYS A 79 -19.85 -8.06 1.56
N ASP A 80 -20.58 -9.12 1.19
CA ASP A 80 -22.00 -9.32 1.54
C ASP A 80 -22.88 -8.09 1.20
N GLY A 81 -22.66 -7.49 0.02
CA GLY A 81 -23.40 -6.33 -0.47
C GLY A 81 -23.07 -4.99 0.22
N THR A 82 -22.04 -4.97 1.05
CA THR A 82 -21.52 -3.76 1.70
C THR A 82 -20.12 -3.46 1.17
N TYR A 83 -19.89 -2.20 0.79
CA TYR A 83 -18.55 -1.74 0.43
C TYR A 83 -17.79 -1.35 1.67
N TYR A 84 -16.56 -1.80 1.73
CA TYR A 84 -15.59 -1.41 2.75
C TYR A 84 -14.44 -0.67 2.10
N MET A 85 -13.97 0.39 2.75
CA MET A 85 -12.75 1.09 2.37
C MET A 85 -11.79 1.05 3.54
N ILE A 86 -10.57 0.58 3.30
CA ILE A 86 -9.47 0.68 4.25
C ILE A 86 -8.50 1.77 3.80
N GLN A 87 -8.07 2.63 4.72
CA GLN A 87 -7.08 3.67 4.48
C GLN A 87 -5.99 3.61 5.53
N GLY A 88 -4.77 3.91 5.14
CA GLY A 88 -3.68 4.07 6.10
C GLY A 88 -3.74 5.41 6.81
N GLY A 89 -3.28 5.44 8.07
CA GLY A 89 -3.36 6.62 8.90
C GLY A 89 -2.23 6.76 9.92
N ARG A 90 -2.07 8.00 10.39
CA ARG A 90 -1.25 8.41 11.53
C ARG A 90 -2.15 9.15 12.50
N ASP A 91 -2.23 8.70 13.73
CA ASP A 91 -3.01 9.40 14.73
C ASP A 91 -2.22 10.55 15.41
N GLU A 92 -2.88 11.33 16.26
CA GLU A 92 -2.30 12.46 17.00
C GLU A 92 -1.18 12.05 17.99
N LYS A 93 -1.06 10.75 18.29
CA LYS A 93 -0.04 10.16 19.19
C LYS A 93 1.08 9.46 18.42
N ASP A 94 1.20 9.75 17.13
CA ASP A 94 2.22 9.13 16.27
C ASP A 94 2.13 7.60 16.24
N ARG A 95 0.91 7.07 16.10
CA ARG A 95 0.68 5.65 15.91
C ARG A 95 0.14 5.39 14.51
N GLY A 96 0.84 4.52 13.78
CA GLY A 96 0.36 3.99 12.51
C GLY A 96 -0.86 3.09 12.73
N CYS A 97 -1.87 3.23 11.87
CA CYS A 97 -3.12 2.49 11.94
C CYS A 97 -3.78 2.35 10.57
N ALA A 98 -4.85 1.58 10.52
CA ALA A 98 -5.74 1.52 9.38
C ALA A 98 -7.15 1.97 9.79
N LEU A 99 -7.75 2.85 8.99
CA LEU A 99 -9.13 3.30 9.15
C LEU A 99 -10.03 2.47 8.24
N LEU A 100 -11.15 2.03 8.78
CA LEU A 100 -12.15 1.27 8.05
C LEU A 100 -13.44 2.08 7.94
N PHE A 101 -13.95 2.18 6.72
CA PHE A 101 -15.19 2.85 6.38
C PHE A 101 -16.13 1.87 5.69
N GLN A 102 -17.44 2.16 5.75
CA GLN A 102 -18.50 1.40 5.08
C GLN A 102 -19.32 2.32 4.20
N SER A 103 -19.82 1.77 3.09
CA SER A 103 -20.76 2.41 2.19
C SER A 103 -21.70 1.37 1.57
N ALA A 104 -22.92 1.79 1.25
CA ALA A 104 -23.86 0.99 0.46
C ALA A 104 -23.83 1.36 -1.04
N ASP A 105 -23.19 2.49 -1.41
CA ASP A 105 -23.35 3.10 -2.74
C ASP A 105 -22.05 3.65 -3.34
N LEU A 106 -20.90 3.42 -2.69
CA LEU A 106 -19.56 3.94 -3.07
C LEU A 106 -19.39 5.46 -2.97
N LYS A 107 -20.41 6.19 -2.53
CA LYS A 107 -20.43 7.65 -2.41
C LYS A 107 -20.53 8.15 -0.99
N ASN A 108 -21.44 7.55 -0.22
CA ASN A 108 -21.71 7.92 1.16
C ASN A 108 -20.94 6.98 2.09
N TRP A 109 -19.76 7.43 2.52
CA TRP A 109 -18.89 6.67 3.40
C TRP A 109 -19.10 7.06 4.86
N LYS A 110 -19.09 6.05 5.75
CA LYS A 110 -19.17 6.25 7.20
C LYS A 110 -18.00 5.54 7.85
N TRP A 111 -17.31 6.24 8.73
CA TRP A 111 -16.32 5.61 9.58
C TRP A 111 -16.95 4.44 10.34
N TYR A 112 -16.30 3.30 10.27
CA TYR A 112 -16.73 2.07 10.91
C TYR A 112 -15.87 1.74 12.12
N ASP A 113 -14.52 1.79 11.96
CA ASP A 113 -13.56 1.54 13.03
C ASP A 113 -12.16 2.04 12.68
N THR A 114 -11.28 2.08 13.70
CA THR A 114 -9.84 2.31 13.51
C THR A 114 -9.07 1.13 14.08
N ILE A 115 -8.28 0.51 13.24
CA ILE A 115 -7.58 -0.75 13.51
C ILE A 115 -6.15 -0.43 13.91
N TYR A 116 -5.79 -0.80 15.13
CA TYR A 116 -4.44 -0.69 15.68
C TYR A 116 -3.86 -2.07 15.96
N PRO A 117 -2.57 -2.30 15.74
CA PRO A 117 -1.89 -3.47 16.29
C PRO A 117 -1.79 -3.33 17.80
N GLU A 118 -1.65 -4.45 18.53
CA GLU A 118 -1.52 -4.45 20.00
C GLU A 118 -0.36 -3.57 20.47
N LYS A 119 0.75 -3.60 19.74
CA LYS A 119 1.91 -2.72 19.98
C LYS A 119 2.08 -1.81 18.79
N THR A 120 2.33 -0.54 19.06
CA THR A 120 2.63 0.45 18.00
C THR A 120 3.71 -0.08 17.07
N PHE A 121 3.44 -0.03 15.77
CA PHE A 121 4.35 -0.46 14.72
C PHE A 121 4.50 0.65 13.67
N GLY A 122 5.49 1.51 13.89
CA GLY A 122 5.67 2.73 13.13
C GLY A 122 4.66 3.83 13.46
N TYR A 123 4.94 5.03 12.97
CA TYR A 123 4.08 6.20 13.23
C TYR A 123 3.01 6.44 12.15
N MET A 124 3.16 5.87 10.97
CA MET A 124 2.25 6.00 9.83
C MET A 124 2.18 4.69 9.06
N TRP A 125 0.98 4.31 8.61
CA TRP A 125 0.80 3.22 7.64
C TRP A 125 0.32 3.78 6.32
N GLU A 126 0.98 3.37 5.23
CA GLU A 126 0.60 3.70 3.86
C GLU A 126 0.16 2.44 3.11
N CYS A 127 -0.59 2.61 2.05
CA CYS A 127 -0.98 1.56 1.10
C CYS A 127 -1.57 0.30 1.77
N PRO A 128 -2.50 0.39 2.72
CA PRO A 128 -3.08 -0.80 3.34
C PRO A 128 -3.90 -1.57 2.31
N ASP A 129 -3.82 -2.90 2.37
CA ASP A 129 -4.68 -3.79 1.60
C ASP A 129 -5.02 -5.01 2.45
N LEU A 130 -6.28 -5.45 2.42
CA LEU A 130 -6.78 -6.58 3.19
C LEU A 130 -7.41 -7.60 2.25
N PHE A 131 -6.88 -8.80 2.24
CA PHE A 131 -7.34 -9.88 1.38
C PHE A 131 -7.10 -11.24 2.03
N GLU A 132 -7.55 -12.29 1.36
CA GLU A 132 -7.38 -13.67 1.81
C GLU A 132 -6.64 -14.48 0.74
N ILE A 133 -5.74 -15.35 1.19
CA ILE A 133 -5.06 -16.36 0.38
C ILE A 133 -5.22 -17.71 1.11
N ASP A 134 -5.81 -18.67 0.46
CA ASP A 134 -6.00 -20.05 0.95
C ASP A 134 -6.54 -20.12 2.39
N GLY A 135 -7.51 -19.24 2.71
CA GLY A 135 -8.16 -19.19 4.02
C GLY A 135 -7.36 -18.42 5.09
N GLN A 136 -6.22 -17.83 4.75
CA GLN A 136 -5.47 -16.93 5.63
C GLN A 136 -5.70 -15.47 5.23
N GLN A 137 -6.19 -14.67 6.15
CA GLN A 137 -6.28 -13.23 5.95
C GLN A 137 -4.90 -12.59 6.06
N ILE A 138 -4.60 -11.71 5.11
CA ILE A 138 -3.35 -10.96 5.00
C ILE A 138 -3.69 -9.48 4.95
N MET A 139 -3.01 -8.70 5.76
CA MET A 139 -3.03 -7.25 5.67
C MET A 139 -1.65 -6.75 5.26
N THR A 140 -1.53 -6.19 4.06
CA THR A 140 -0.31 -5.52 3.61
C THR A 140 -0.34 -4.07 4.03
N CYS A 141 0.81 -3.49 4.30
CA CYS A 141 0.99 -2.05 4.47
C CYS A 141 2.44 -1.65 4.33
N CYS A 142 2.65 -0.34 4.24
CA CYS A 142 3.97 0.28 4.20
C CYS A 142 4.15 1.16 5.45
N PRO A 143 4.62 0.60 6.58
CA PRO A 143 4.81 1.35 7.82
C PRO A 143 6.07 2.22 7.77
N GLN A 144 5.93 3.46 8.26
CA GLN A 144 7.01 4.42 8.42
C GLN A 144 7.43 4.52 9.89
N GLY A 145 8.73 4.67 10.17
CA GLY A 145 9.28 4.87 11.50
C GLY A 145 9.32 3.61 12.35
N VAL A 146 9.50 2.46 11.73
CA VAL A 146 9.78 1.20 12.44
C VAL A 146 11.26 1.17 12.79
N GLU A 147 11.59 0.86 14.05
CA GLU A 147 12.98 0.75 14.50
C GLU A 147 13.68 -0.46 13.88
N GLN A 148 14.91 -0.24 13.42
CA GLN A 148 15.77 -1.29 12.90
C GLN A 148 16.10 -2.32 13.99
N LYS A 149 16.07 -3.61 13.63
CA LYS A 149 16.34 -4.68 14.57
C LYS A 149 17.17 -5.80 13.91
N GLY A 150 18.44 -5.87 14.27
CA GLY A 150 19.35 -6.85 13.65
C GLY A 150 19.42 -6.65 12.15
N TYR A 151 18.92 -7.60 11.38
CA TYR A 151 18.81 -7.52 9.92
C TYR A 151 17.38 -7.22 9.44
N ASP A 152 16.45 -6.99 10.36
CA ASP A 152 15.08 -6.63 10.04
C ASP A 152 14.94 -5.11 10.01
N TYR A 153 14.07 -4.61 9.12
CA TYR A 153 13.65 -3.20 9.04
C TYR A 153 14.80 -2.24 8.72
N GLN A 154 15.65 -2.61 7.78
CA GLN A 154 16.85 -1.82 7.44
C GLN A 154 16.57 -0.67 6.48
N ASN A 155 15.47 -0.71 5.72
CA ASN A 155 15.08 0.35 4.79
C ASN A 155 14.55 1.58 5.55
N VAL A 156 14.54 2.75 4.90
CA VAL A 156 14.00 4.00 5.46
C VAL A 156 12.56 3.82 5.91
N TYR A 157 11.74 3.16 5.09
CA TYR A 157 10.39 2.73 5.40
C TYR A 157 10.23 1.26 5.05
N GLN A 158 9.27 0.61 5.66
CA GLN A 158 9.07 -0.81 5.45
C GLN A 158 7.92 -1.07 4.47
N CYS A 159 7.95 -2.24 3.83
CA CYS A 159 6.86 -2.74 3.02
C CYS A 159 6.71 -4.24 3.27
N GLY A 160 5.51 -4.67 3.61
CA GLY A 160 5.30 -6.06 3.97
C GLY A 160 3.87 -6.34 4.38
N TYR A 161 3.69 -7.37 5.19
CA TYR A 161 2.36 -7.81 5.59
C TYR A 161 2.32 -8.33 7.03
N PHE A 162 1.14 -8.28 7.59
CA PHE A 162 0.74 -9.03 8.79
C PHE A 162 -0.16 -10.19 8.36
N PRO A 163 0.11 -11.44 8.78
CA PRO A 163 -0.96 -12.43 8.91
C PRO A 163 -1.95 -11.92 9.95
N VAL A 164 -3.24 -11.91 9.64
CA VAL A 164 -4.25 -11.36 10.53
C VAL A 164 -5.42 -12.31 10.70
N ASN A 165 -6.19 -12.09 11.78
CA ASN A 165 -7.49 -12.71 11.98
C ASN A 165 -8.46 -11.60 12.39
N PHE A 166 -9.18 -11.07 11.40
CA PHE A 166 -10.07 -9.92 11.57
C PHE A 166 -11.53 -10.35 11.51
N ASP A 167 -12.21 -10.18 12.62
CA ASP A 167 -13.66 -10.26 12.70
C ASP A 167 -14.24 -8.85 12.64
N LEU A 168 -14.62 -8.43 11.44
CA LEU A 168 -15.15 -7.09 11.21
C LEU A 168 -16.50 -6.88 11.91
N VAL A 169 -17.29 -7.92 12.09
CA VAL A 169 -18.62 -7.84 12.73
C VAL A 169 -18.47 -7.54 14.21
N ASN A 170 -17.60 -8.28 14.90
CA ASN A 170 -17.35 -8.12 16.33
C ASN A 170 -16.22 -7.12 16.66
N LYS A 171 -15.64 -6.49 15.62
CA LYS A 171 -14.53 -5.53 15.73
C LYS A 171 -13.35 -6.08 16.54
N LYS A 172 -12.95 -7.29 16.20
CA LYS A 172 -11.79 -7.95 16.78
C LYS A 172 -10.68 -8.05 15.73
N TYR A 173 -9.50 -7.61 16.08
CA TYR A 173 -8.38 -7.48 15.17
C TYR A 173 -7.12 -8.09 15.80
N GLU A 174 -6.80 -9.30 15.36
CA GLU A 174 -5.60 -9.99 15.82
C GLU A 174 -4.52 -9.92 14.74
N PHE A 175 -3.34 -9.49 15.13
CA PHE A 175 -2.18 -9.36 14.26
C PHE A 175 -1.13 -10.42 14.58
N GLY A 176 -0.63 -11.10 13.56
CA GLY A 176 0.61 -11.84 13.63
C GLY A 176 1.83 -10.92 13.57
N THR A 177 3.01 -11.51 13.47
CA THR A 177 4.26 -10.75 13.31
C THR A 177 4.34 -10.19 11.90
N PHE A 178 4.78 -8.93 11.76
CA PHE A 178 5.05 -8.30 10.47
C PHE A 178 6.17 -9.03 9.73
N VAL A 179 5.98 -9.23 8.45
CA VAL A 179 6.93 -9.87 7.55
C VAL A 179 7.22 -8.93 6.40
N GLU A 180 8.47 -8.54 6.23
CA GLU A 180 8.91 -7.73 5.09
C GLU A 180 8.79 -8.55 3.80
N PHE A 181 8.36 -7.93 2.70
CA PHE A 181 8.34 -8.57 1.39
C PHE A 181 9.75 -8.83 0.88
N ASP A 182 10.64 -7.89 1.11
CA ASP A 182 12.04 -7.97 0.74
C ASP A 182 12.91 -7.29 1.81
N LYS A 183 14.05 -7.88 2.12
CA LYS A 183 15.05 -7.33 3.05
C LYS A 183 16.23 -6.67 2.33
N GLY A 184 16.20 -6.69 1.00
CA GLY A 184 17.17 -6.02 0.16
C GLY A 184 16.80 -4.57 -0.13
N PHE A 185 17.26 -4.07 -1.28
CA PHE A 185 16.89 -2.75 -1.75
C PHE A 185 15.40 -2.69 -2.07
N ASP A 186 14.88 -1.58 -1.92
CA ASP A 186 13.57 -0.99 -1.94
C ASP A 186 12.48 -1.73 -2.72
N ILE A 187 11.48 -2.13 -2.01
CA ILE A 187 10.13 -2.35 -2.52
C ILE A 187 9.17 -1.53 -1.66
N TYR A 188 8.29 -0.76 -2.27
CA TYR A 188 7.37 0.12 -1.56
C TYR A 188 6.02 0.25 -2.26
N ALA A 189 5.04 0.77 -1.52
CA ALA A 189 3.73 1.16 -2.03
C ALA A 189 3.03 0.03 -2.79
N THR A 190 3.09 -1.18 -2.26
CA THR A 190 2.46 -2.35 -2.87
C THR A 190 0.94 -2.27 -2.82
N GLN A 191 0.31 -2.74 -3.88
CA GLN A 191 -1.14 -2.96 -3.98
C GLN A 191 -1.40 -4.31 -4.61
N THR A 192 -2.53 -4.94 -4.26
CA THR A 192 -2.90 -6.22 -4.83
C THR A 192 -4.26 -6.16 -5.52
N PHE A 193 -4.49 -7.08 -6.43
CA PHE A 193 -5.79 -7.38 -7.01
C PHE A 193 -5.90 -8.87 -7.31
N GLN A 194 -7.09 -9.34 -7.50
CA GLN A 194 -7.34 -10.71 -7.96
C GLN A 194 -7.67 -10.69 -9.44
N ASP A 195 -6.99 -11.52 -10.22
CA ASP A 195 -7.29 -11.64 -11.65
C ASP A 195 -8.43 -12.63 -11.91
N GLU A 196 -8.84 -12.75 -13.19
CA GLU A 196 -9.91 -13.65 -13.61
C GLU A 196 -9.62 -15.14 -13.38
N GLN A 197 -8.34 -15.51 -13.22
CA GLN A 197 -7.90 -16.86 -12.88
C GLN A 197 -7.87 -17.13 -11.37
N GLY A 198 -8.22 -16.12 -10.56
CA GLY A 198 -8.20 -16.19 -9.11
C GLY A 198 -6.81 -16.00 -8.49
N ARG A 199 -5.79 -15.65 -9.29
CA ARG A 199 -4.45 -15.35 -8.78
C ARG A 199 -4.47 -14.01 -8.03
N ARG A 200 -3.79 -13.93 -6.90
CA ARG A 200 -3.56 -12.66 -6.20
C ARG A 200 -2.28 -12.03 -6.75
N ILE A 201 -2.45 -10.97 -7.51
CA ILE A 201 -1.36 -10.23 -8.14
C ILE A 201 -0.99 -9.06 -7.25
N LEU A 202 0.32 -8.91 -6.97
CA LEU A 202 0.89 -7.78 -6.26
C LEU A 202 1.69 -6.94 -7.24
N ILE A 203 1.45 -5.64 -7.21
CA ILE A 203 2.25 -4.64 -7.91
C ILE A 203 2.90 -3.75 -6.86
N GLY A 204 4.19 -3.51 -6.97
CA GLY A 204 4.96 -2.65 -6.08
C GLY A 204 5.96 -1.79 -6.83
N TRP A 205 6.34 -0.68 -6.24
CA TRP A 205 7.39 0.19 -6.71
C TRP A 205 8.74 -0.35 -6.22
N MET A 206 9.69 -0.57 -7.15
CA MET A 206 11.09 -0.88 -6.83
C MET A 206 11.84 0.42 -6.54
N GLY A 207 11.54 1.03 -5.44
CA GLY A 207 12.06 2.29 -4.95
C GLY A 207 11.42 2.61 -3.60
N ILE A 208 11.85 3.67 -2.95
CA ILE A 208 11.32 4.13 -1.68
C ILE A 208 11.38 5.66 -1.61
N PRO A 209 10.38 6.35 -1.00
CA PRO A 209 10.48 7.78 -0.80
C PRO A 209 11.55 8.13 0.27
N ASP A 210 12.08 9.34 0.17
CA ASP A 210 13.06 9.91 1.13
C ASP A 210 14.39 9.15 1.25
N ALA A 211 14.67 8.20 0.34
CA ALA A 211 15.99 7.62 0.20
C ALA A 211 16.85 8.46 -0.75
N GLU A 212 18.10 8.68 -0.35
CA GLU A 212 19.09 9.28 -1.21
C GLU A 212 19.88 8.17 -1.91
N TYR A 213 19.79 8.16 -3.25
CA TYR A 213 20.57 7.24 -4.07
C TYR A 213 21.66 8.02 -4.78
N ASP A 214 22.88 7.51 -4.74
CA ASP A 214 23.97 7.99 -5.58
C ASP A 214 23.80 7.40 -6.99
N ASN A 215 23.10 8.14 -7.82
CA ASN A 215 22.68 7.70 -9.16
C ASN A 215 23.43 8.41 -10.28
N ASP A 216 24.64 8.87 -10.07
CA ASP A 216 25.42 9.64 -11.06
C ASP A 216 25.46 8.98 -12.43
N ALA A 217 25.44 7.65 -12.49
CA ALA A 217 25.38 6.90 -13.75
C ALA A 217 24.00 6.93 -14.43
N THR A 218 22.94 7.36 -13.76
CA THR A 218 21.57 7.38 -14.25
C THR A 218 20.96 8.77 -14.31
N VAL A 219 21.77 9.80 -14.40
CA VAL A 219 21.43 11.24 -14.31
C VAL A 219 20.33 11.70 -15.27
N SER A 220 20.11 11.00 -16.37
CA SER A 220 18.98 11.29 -17.28
C SER A 220 17.64 10.72 -16.81
N TYR A 221 17.67 9.88 -15.80
CA TYR A 221 16.51 9.26 -15.17
C TYR A 221 16.67 9.40 -13.67
N ASP A 222 16.23 10.50 -13.10
CA ASP A 222 16.28 10.75 -11.64
C ASP A 222 15.68 9.60 -10.84
N TRP A 223 14.90 8.74 -11.49
CA TRP A 223 14.24 7.58 -10.93
C TRP A 223 13.96 6.53 -12.00
N ILE A 224 14.54 5.37 -11.87
CA ILE A 224 13.99 4.20 -12.53
C ILE A 224 12.82 3.74 -11.67
N HIS A 225 11.62 4.21 -12.00
CA HIS A 225 10.40 3.69 -11.41
C HIS A 225 10.12 2.31 -12.02
N ALA A 226 10.88 1.32 -11.58
CA ALA A 226 10.58 -0.05 -11.94
C ALA A 226 9.38 -0.52 -11.11
N LEU A 227 8.47 -1.23 -11.77
CA LEU A 227 7.38 -1.93 -11.11
C LEU A 227 7.73 -3.40 -11.08
N THR A 228 7.46 -4.06 -9.97
CA THR A 228 7.43 -5.52 -9.90
C THR A 228 5.98 -6.00 -9.94
N CYS A 229 5.74 -7.06 -10.70
CA CYS A 229 4.45 -7.75 -10.73
C CYS A 229 4.68 -9.20 -10.30
N GLN A 230 3.99 -9.60 -9.24
CA GLN A 230 4.22 -10.89 -8.60
C GLN A 230 2.89 -11.60 -8.33
N GLU A 231 2.88 -12.91 -8.46
CA GLU A 231 1.79 -13.75 -7.99
C GLU A 231 2.03 -14.12 -6.52
N ASN A 232 1.07 -13.81 -5.66
CA ASN A 232 1.13 -14.16 -4.24
C ASN A 232 0.40 -15.48 -3.99
N PHE A 233 0.99 -16.31 -3.15
CA PHE A 233 0.43 -17.59 -2.70
C PHE A 233 0.89 -17.90 -1.27
N LEU A 234 0.24 -18.86 -0.61
CA LEU A 234 0.70 -19.32 0.69
C LEU A 234 1.75 -20.43 0.54
N LEU A 235 2.92 -20.21 1.13
CA LEU A 235 3.93 -21.22 1.30
C LEU A 235 4.20 -21.44 2.79
N ARG A 236 3.88 -22.63 3.31
CA ARG A 236 4.08 -22.98 4.72
C ARG A 236 3.44 -21.95 5.70
N ARG A 237 2.22 -21.47 5.39
CA ARG A 237 1.47 -20.44 6.15
C ARG A 237 2.12 -19.05 6.16
N LYS A 238 3.00 -18.76 5.22
CA LYS A 238 3.54 -17.41 4.97
C LYS A 238 3.16 -17.01 3.56
N ALA A 239 2.81 -15.76 3.36
CA ALA A 239 2.67 -15.23 2.02
C ALA A 239 4.03 -15.26 1.35
N ALA A 240 4.05 -15.76 0.13
CA ALA A 240 5.20 -15.79 -0.75
C ALA A 240 4.82 -15.13 -2.07
N ALA A 241 5.77 -14.69 -2.83
CA ALA A 241 5.56 -14.07 -4.13
C ALA A 241 6.59 -14.57 -5.13
N GLU A 242 6.14 -14.79 -6.36
CA GLU A 242 7.01 -15.09 -7.50
C GLU A 242 6.72 -14.11 -8.64
N PRO A 243 7.73 -13.74 -9.45
CA PRO A 243 7.49 -12.93 -10.63
C PRO A 243 6.45 -13.57 -11.53
N LEU A 244 5.50 -12.79 -12.02
CA LEU A 244 4.50 -13.28 -12.97
C LEU A 244 5.19 -13.94 -14.15
N LYS A 245 4.68 -15.10 -14.58
CA LYS A 245 5.21 -15.80 -15.75
C LYS A 245 5.15 -14.95 -17.03
N GLU A 246 4.18 -14.07 -17.14
CA GLU A 246 4.03 -13.10 -18.22
C GLU A 246 5.23 -12.13 -18.31
N MET A 247 5.91 -11.85 -17.19
CA MET A 247 7.13 -11.05 -17.15
C MET A 247 8.31 -11.73 -17.88
N GLN A 248 8.24 -13.04 -18.11
CA GLN A 248 9.29 -13.74 -18.84
C GLN A 248 9.38 -13.30 -20.30
N GLU A 249 8.29 -12.82 -20.89
CA GLU A 249 8.28 -12.28 -22.26
C GLU A 249 9.12 -11.01 -22.39
N LEU A 250 9.39 -10.31 -21.30
CA LEU A 250 10.25 -9.14 -21.25
C LEU A 250 11.74 -9.49 -21.16
N ARG A 251 12.08 -10.76 -20.87
CA ARG A 251 13.47 -11.20 -20.75
C ARG A 251 14.12 -11.26 -22.13
N LYS A 252 15.29 -10.63 -22.21
CA LYS A 252 16.18 -10.71 -23.37
C LYS A 252 17.57 -11.10 -22.89
N ASN A 253 18.25 -11.96 -23.66
CA ASN A 253 19.63 -12.33 -23.40
C ASN A 253 19.81 -12.97 -22.00
N GLU A 254 19.32 -14.18 -21.83
CA GLU A 254 19.53 -14.93 -20.60
C GLU A 254 21.02 -15.07 -20.29
N PHE A 255 21.41 -14.64 -19.09
CA PHE A 255 22.77 -14.76 -18.60
C PHE A 255 22.77 -15.72 -17.41
N HIS A 256 23.55 -16.79 -17.51
CA HIS A 256 23.75 -17.73 -16.42
C HIS A 256 25.10 -17.48 -15.76
N CYS A 257 25.11 -17.15 -14.49
CA CYS A 257 26.30 -17.01 -13.69
C CYS A 257 26.31 -18.07 -12.57
N ALA A 258 27.40 -18.79 -12.44
CA ALA A 258 27.52 -19.72 -11.33
C ALA A 258 27.68 -18.97 -9.99
N LEU A 259 27.10 -19.50 -8.91
CA LEU A 259 27.18 -18.86 -7.59
C LEU A 259 28.63 -18.58 -7.16
N SER A 260 29.58 -19.45 -7.58
CA SER A 260 31.01 -19.27 -7.36
C SER A 260 31.63 -18.03 -8.03
N GLU A 261 31.00 -17.51 -9.08
CA GLU A 261 31.48 -16.31 -9.78
C GLU A 261 31.10 -15.04 -9.00
N PHE A 262 29.99 -15.06 -8.25
CA PHE A 262 29.59 -13.94 -7.38
C PHE A 262 30.50 -13.80 -6.15
N THR A 263 31.11 -14.87 -5.67
CA THR A 263 31.99 -14.81 -4.49
C THR A 263 33.38 -14.23 -4.79
N GLN A 264 33.69 -14.00 -6.07
CA GLN A 264 34.97 -13.42 -6.51
C GLN A 264 34.85 -11.90 -6.84
N TRP A 265 33.63 -11.34 -6.71
CA TRP A 265 33.44 -9.93 -6.95
C TRP A 265 33.86 -9.14 -5.71
N GLU A 266 35.08 -8.58 -5.72
CA GLU A 266 35.49 -7.57 -4.76
C GLU A 266 35.14 -6.20 -5.36
N PRO A 267 34.40 -5.32 -4.64
CA PRO A 267 34.19 -3.96 -5.13
C PRO A 267 35.53 -3.26 -5.22
N GLU A 268 35.85 -2.75 -6.39
CA GLU A 268 36.99 -1.86 -6.55
C GLU A 268 36.80 -0.67 -5.59
N ARG A 269 37.80 -0.42 -4.73
CA ARG A 269 37.79 0.62 -3.69
C ARG A 269 37.96 2.01 -4.31
#